data_133db5b23581d63998491d69a326caae
#
_entry.id   133db5b23581d63998491d69a326caae
#
_cell.length_a   1.000
_cell.length_b   1.000
_cell.length_c   1.000
_cell.angle_alpha   90.00
_cell.angle_beta   90.00
_cell.angle_gamma   90.00
#
_symmetry.space_group_name_H-M   'P 1'
#
loop_
_entity.id
_entity.type
_entity.pdbx_description
1 polymer ?
#
loop_
_entity_poly.entity_id
_entity_poly.type
_entity_poly.pdbx_seq_one_letter_code
_entity_poly.pdbx_strand_id
1 'polypeptide(L)'
;MKKDKLDVVFKIIKLLIVFFLFYFSAFFQYIPVLLFNIHNVTPKIRVLLNLFSNLCLVIIFFFMYKDDLRKEWKIFKKDPWGKINIGLTCWAIGIVIMIISNLVINRIVGGGASNEEAVQAMIKAMPLVMLINAGFIAPFSEEMVFRKSFRDVLKKRWVFAICSGAIFGLLHCLGGPLIEYLYIIPYGILGFSFALAYDKTDSVFTPLFLHMFHNTALILVSILRNFL
;
A
#
# COMPACT_ATOMS: atom_id res chain seq x y z
N MET A 1 -12.35 -13.74 29.83
CA MET A 1 -11.76 -12.45 30.25
C MET A 1 -10.22 -12.39 30.18
N LYS A 2 -9.44 -13.26 30.84
CA LYS A 2 -7.95 -13.25 30.72
C LYS A 2 -7.44 -13.61 29.31
N LYS A 3 -8.03 -14.62 28.66
CA LYS A 3 -7.66 -15.09 27.31
C LYS A 3 -7.94 -14.03 26.22
N ASP A 4 -9.04 -13.32 26.34
CA ASP A 4 -9.41 -12.25 25.39
C ASP A 4 -8.47 -11.05 25.47
N LYS A 5 -8.06 -10.65 26.67
CA LYS A 5 -7.06 -9.58 26.86
C LYS A 5 -5.71 -9.94 26.25
N LEU A 6 -5.28 -11.22 26.42
CA LEU A 6 -4.01 -11.71 25.86
C LEU A 6 -4.05 -11.71 24.33
N ASP A 7 -5.16 -12.15 23.72
CA ASP A 7 -5.34 -12.10 22.24
C ASP A 7 -5.26 -10.68 21.70
N VAL A 8 -5.87 -9.70 22.36
CA VAL A 8 -5.76 -8.30 21.96
C VAL A 8 -4.32 -7.80 22.04
N VAL A 9 -3.60 -8.13 23.10
CA VAL A 9 -2.18 -7.75 23.26
C VAL A 9 -1.33 -8.35 22.14
N PHE A 10 -1.52 -9.63 21.80
CA PHE A 10 -0.81 -10.25 20.68
C PHE A 10 -1.09 -9.58 19.34
N LYS A 11 -2.35 -9.18 19.07
CA LYS A 11 -2.71 -8.46 17.85
C LYS A 11 -2.05 -7.08 17.77
N ILE A 12 -1.98 -6.37 18.90
CA ILE A 12 -1.29 -5.07 18.98
C ILE A 12 0.22 -5.25 18.73
N ILE A 13 0.85 -6.22 19.38
CA ILE A 13 2.27 -6.52 19.17
C ILE A 13 2.52 -6.89 17.69
N LYS A 14 1.67 -7.72 17.10
CA LYS A 14 1.77 -8.10 15.68
C LYS A 14 1.65 -6.88 14.76
N LEU A 15 0.69 -5.98 15.02
CA LEU A 15 0.54 -4.73 14.30
C LEU A 15 1.83 -3.89 14.38
N LEU A 16 2.39 -3.71 15.58
CA LEU A 16 3.61 -2.92 15.78
C LEU A 16 4.81 -3.53 15.04
N ILE A 17 4.97 -4.85 15.10
CA ILE A 17 6.05 -5.56 14.37
C ILE A 17 5.88 -5.39 12.85
N VAL A 18 4.68 -5.61 12.31
CA VAL A 18 4.40 -5.49 10.88
C VAL A 18 4.61 -4.06 10.40
N PHE A 19 4.15 -3.07 11.17
CA PHE A 19 4.34 -1.66 10.86
C PHE A 19 5.83 -1.26 10.92
N PHE A 20 6.56 -1.73 11.93
CA PHE A 20 8.00 -1.50 12.05
C PHE A 20 8.77 -2.08 10.86
N LEU A 21 8.52 -3.35 10.51
CA LEU A 21 9.17 -3.99 9.38
C LEU A 21 8.90 -3.25 8.07
N PHE A 22 7.68 -2.78 7.87
CA PHE A 22 7.30 -2.01 6.68
C PHE A 22 8.00 -0.65 6.66
N TYR A 23 7.92 0.10 7.73
CA TYR A 23 8.51 1.43 7.83
C TYR A 23 10.02 1.42 7.65
N PHE A 24 10.69 0.43 8.24
CA PHE A 24 12.13 0.25 8.13
C PHE A 24 12.55 -0.72 7.02
N SER A 25 11.68 -1.01 6.06
CA SER A 25 11.96 -1.98 4.98
C SER A 25 13.22 -1.64 4.16
N ALA A 26 13.58 -0.36 4.06
CA ALA A 26 14.82 0.07 3.41
C ALA A 26 16.08 -0.60 3.98
N PHE A 27 16.07 -1.08 5.24
CA PHE A 27 17.18 -1.85 5.78
C PHE A 27 17.44 -3.16 5.02
N PHE A 28 16.44 -3.78 4.43
CA PHE A 28 16.65 -4.98 3.60
C PHE A 28 17.54 -4.67 2.38
N GLN A 29 17.56 -3.43 1.89
CA GLN A 29 18.37 -3.04 0.73
C GLN A 29 19.88 -3.12 1.04
N TYR A 30 20.30 -3.03 2.30
CA TYR A 30 21.70 -3.18 2.68
C TYR A 30 22.23 -4.60 2.44
N ILE A 31 21.37 -5.63 2.44
CA ILE A 31 21.78 -7.02 2.21
C ILE A 31 22.44 -7.17 0.83
N PRO A 32 21.77 -6.86 -0.31
CA PRO A 32 22.43 -6.95 -1.61
C PRO A 32 23.54 -5.90 -1.79
N VAL A 33 23.44 -4.73 -1.17
CA VAL A 33 24.50 -3.72 -1.24
C VAL A 33 25.82 -4.26 -0.67
N LEU A 34 25.77 -4.92 0.47
CA LEU A 34 26.94 -5.53 1.11
C LEU A 34 27.41 -6.79 0.39
N LEU A 35 26.48 -7.68 -0.02
CA LEU A 35 26.82 -8.95 -0.68
C LEU A 35 27.50 -8.74 -2.04
N PHE A 36 27.04 -7.74 -2.81
CA PHE A 36 27.53 -7.45 -4.16
C PHE A 36 28.50 -6.27 -4.23
N ASN A 37 28.90 -5.73 -3.06
CA ASN A 37 29.83 -4.61 -2.93
C ASN A 37 29.42 -3.40 -3.80
N ILE A 38 28.16 -2.99 -3.72
CA ILE A 38 27.59 -1.92 -4.54
C ILE A 38 28.02 -0.55 -4.00
N HIS A 39 28.97 0.09 -4.66
CA HIS A 39 29.48 1.43 -4.24
C HIS A 39 28.71 2.60 -4.87
N ASN A 40 28.02 2.39 -6.00
CA ASN A 40 27.28 3.44 -6.69
C ASN A 40 25.85 3.00 -7.00
N VAL A 41 24.88 3.67 -6.37
CA VAL A 41 23.45 3.36 -6.50
C VAL A 41 22.85 4.18 -7.64
N THR A 42 22.92 3.66 -8.85
CA THR A 42 22.23 4.24 -10.02
C THR A 42 20.69 4.12 -9.88
N PRO A 43 19.88 4.90 -10.64
CA PRO A 43 18.43 4.76 -10.63
C PRO A 43 17.95 3.32 -10.87
N LYS A 44 18.58 2.58 -11.77
CA LYS A 44 18.24 1.16 -12.06
C LYS A 44 18.53 0.27 -10.85
N ILE A 45 19.70 0.43 -10.23
CA ILE A 45 20.05 -0.32 -9.01
C ILE A 45 19.06 0.00 -7.89
N ARG A 46 18.64 1.25 -7.72
CA ARG A 46 17.63 1.65 -6.73
C ARG A 46 16.31 0.92 -6.93
N VAL A 47 15.85 0.77 -8.18
CA VAL A 47 14.63 0.01 -8.49
C VAL A 47 14.78 -1.45 -8.08
N LEU A 48 15.92 -2.08 -8.37
CA LEU A 48 16.18 -3.49 -8.01
C LEU A 48 16.28 -3.67 -6.48
N LEU A 49 16.94 -2.75 -5.77
CA LEU A 49 17.02 -2.77 -4.32
C LEU A 49 15.63 -2.61 -3.66
N ASN A 50 14.79 -1.74 -4.23
CA ASN A 50 13.41 -1.57 -3.77
C ASN A 50 12.57 -2.84 -4.03
N LEU A 51 12.69 -3.46 -5.19
CA LEU A 51 12.06 -4.74 -5.51
C LEU A 51 12.49 -5.82 -4.49
N PHE A 52 13.79 -5.95 -4.23
CA PHE A 52 14.31 -6.91 -3.25
C PHE A 52 13.71 -6.69 -1.86
N SER A 53 13.68 -5.44 -1.41
CA SER A 53 13.08 -5.06 -0.11
C SER A 53 11.61 -5.47 -0.02
N ASN A 54 10.82 -5.16 -1.07
CA ASN A 54 9.41 -5.52 -1.13
C ASN A 54 9.19 -7.04 -1.17
N LEU A 55 10.04 -7.79 -1.88
CA LEU A 55 9.99 -9.26 -1.88
C LEU A 55 10.26 -9.84 -0.50
N CYS A 56 11.22 -9.30 0.25
CA CYS A 56 11.46 -9.70 1.64
C CYS A 56 10.20 -9.48 2.50
N LEU A 57 9.55 -8.32 2.38
CA LEU A 57 8.31 -8.03 3.12
C LEU A 57 7.19 -8.99 2.72
N VAL A 58 7.00 -9.25 1.43
CA VAL A 58 5.97 -10.20 0.95
C VAL A 58 6.18 -11.57 1.56
N ILE A 59 7.41 -12.09 1.56
CA ILE A 59 7.73 -13.40 2.14
C ILE A 59 7.42 -13.41 3.64
N ILE A 60 7.90 -12.41 4.38
CA ILE A 60 7.70 -12.33 5.84
C ILE A 60 6.19 -12.24 6.15
N PHE A 61 5.48 -11.32 5.50
CA PHE A 61 4.05 -11.10 5.78
C PHE A 61 3.18 -12.28 5.32
N PHE A 62 3.53 -12.95 4.21
CA PHE A 62 2.86 -14.17 3.79
C PHE A 62 2.92 -15.23 4.88
N PHE A 63 4.10 -15.49 5.46
CA PHE A 63 4.23 -16.48 6.54
C PHE A 63 3.54 -16.03 7.84
N MET A 64 3.59 -14.73 8.17
CA MET A 64 2.92 -14.17 9.36
C MET A 64 1.39 -14.26 9.29
N TYR A 65 0.82 -14.19 8.07
CA TYR A 65 -0.63 -14.15 7.85
C TYR A 65 -1.19 -15.33 7.09
N LYS A 66 -0.39 -16.37 6.82
CA LYS A 66 -0.77 -17.52 5.97
C LYS A 66 -2.12 -18.15 6.32
N ASP A 67 -2.44 -18.30 7.61
CA ASP A 67 -3.68 -18.93 8.05
C ASP A 67 -4.87 -17.97 7.93
N ASP A 68 -4.66 -16.68 8.17
CA ASP A 68 -5.67 -15.66 7.93
C ASP A 68 -5.94 -15.50 6.45
N LEU A 69 -4.90 -15.46 5.61
CA LEU A 69 -5.03 -15.42 4.15
C LEU A 69 -5.81 -16.64 3.62
N ARG A 70 -5.54 -17.84 4.12
CA ARG A 70 -6.32 -19.04 3.75
C ARG A 70 -7.79 -18.92 4.10
N LYS A 71 -8.11 -18.36 5.29
CA LYS A 71 -9.50 -18.15 5.73
C LYS A 71 -10.20 -17.11 4.86
N GLU A 72 -9.55 -15.95 4.66
CA GLU A 72 -10.12 -14.85 3.90
C GLU A 72 -10.22 -15.16 2.40
N TRP A 73 -9.31 -15.98 1.86
CA TRP A 73 -9.45 -16.53 0.50
C TRP A 73 -10.69 -17.42 0.35
N LYS A 74 -10.99 -18.26 1.36
CA LYS A 74 -12.23 -19.05 1.35
C LYS A 74 -13.47 -18.16 1.39
N ILE A 75 -13.43 -17.05 2.14
CA ILE A 75 -14.50 -16.06 2.19
C ILE A 75 -14.64 -15.37 0.84
N PHE A 76 -13.53 -14.96 0.23
CA PHE A 76 -13.52 -14.32 -1.09
C PHE A 76 -14.15 -15.21 -2.17
N LYS A 77 -13.73 -16.48 -2.23
CA LYS A 77 -14.18 -17.43 -3.26
C LYS A 77 -15.68 -17.81 -3.20
N LYS A 78 -16.38 -17.52 -2.10
CA LYS A 78 -17.82 -17.79 -2.03
C LYS A 78 -18.64 -16.89 -2.97
N ASP A 79 -18.20 -15.65 -3.15
CA ASP A 79 -18.84 -14.68 -4.05
C ASP A 79 -17.78 -13.67 -4.53
N PRO A 80 -16.90 -14.04 -5.46
CA PRO A 80 -15.82 -13.17 -5.92
C PRO A 80 -16.35 -11.90 -6.59
N TRP A 81 -17.36 -12.07 -7.47
CA TRP A 81 -17.91 -10.96 -8.24
C TRP A 81 -18.69 -9.96 -7.39
N GLY A 82 -19.53 -10.43 -6.44
CA GLY A 82 -20.19 -9.54 -5.49
C GLY A 82 -19.20 -8.76 -4.65
N LYS A 83 -18.12 -9.39 -4.18
CA LYS A 83 -17.07 -8.71 -3.41
C LYS A 83 -16.28 -7.69 -4.24
N ILE A 84 -15.93 -8.04 -5.46
CA ILE A 84 -15.26 -7.09 -6.38
C ILE A 84 -16.19 -5.91 -6.70
N ASN A 85 -17.49 -6.13 -6.95
CA ASN A 85 -18.43 -5.04 -7.20
C ASN A 85 -18.57 -4.09 -6.00
N ILE A 86 -18.64 -4.63 -4.77
CA ILE A 86 -18.62 -3.82 -3.54
C ILE A 86 -17.33 -2.99 -3.47
N GLY A 87 -16.21 -3.64 -3.72
CA GLY A 87 -14.91 -2.99 -3.73
C GLY A 87 -14.78 -1.91 -4.80
N LEU A 88 -15.22 -2.19 -6.04
CA LEU A 88 -15.24 -1.22 -7.14
C LEU A 88 -16.08 0.00 -6.80
N THR A 89 -17.22 -0.18 -6.12
CA THR A 89 -18.05 0.93 -5.66
C THR A 89 -17.29 1.82 -4.66
N CYS A 90 -16.62 1.21 -3.66
CA CYS A 90 -15.80 1.95 -2.69
C CYS A 90 -14.65 2.68 -3.39
N TRP A 91 -13.94 1.99 -4.28
CA TRP A 91 -12.81 2.53 -5.04
C TRP A 91 -13.23 3.66 -5.97
N ALA A 92 -14.33 3.52 -6.74
CA ALA A 92 -14.79 4.54 -7.67
C ALA A 92 -15.16 5.85 -6.97
N ILE A 93 -15.85 5.76 -5.82
CA ILE A 93 -16.16 6.94 -5.00
C ILE A 93 -14.85 7.57 -4.51
N GLY A 94 -13.92 6.74 -3.99
CA GLY A 94 -12.62 7.23 -3.52
C GLY A 94 -11.79 7.89 -4.61
N ILE A 95 -11.76 7.32 -5.82
CA ILE A 95 -11.04 7.89 -6.97
C ILE A 95 -11.59 9.27 -7.36
N VAL A 96 -12.89 9.44 -7.43
CA VAL A 96 -13.50 10.75 -7.75
C VAL A 96 -13.07 11.80 -6.72
N ILE A 97 -13.17 11.49 -5.42
CA ILE A 97 -12.78 12.42 -4.36
C ILE A 97 -11.26 12.65 -4.37
N MET A 98 -10.45 11.62 -4.61
CA MET A 98 -9.00 11.71 -4.75
C MET A 98 -8.60 12.63 -5.90
N ILE A 99 -9.22 12.50 -7.08
CA ILE A 99 -8.93 13.35 -8.25
C ILE A 99 -9.27 14.80 -7.93
N ILE A 100 -10.46 15.07 -7.39
CA ILE A 100 -10.89 16.44 -7.03
C ILE A 100 -9.92 17.05 -6.01
N SER A 101 -9.57 16.31 -4.95
CA SER A 101 -8.64 16.79 -3.93
C SER A 101 -7.23 17.03 -4.50
N ASN A 102 -6.73 16.15 -5.37
CA ASN A 102 -5.45 16.35 -6.05
C ASN A 102 -5.44 17.62 -6.92
N LEU A 103 -6.49 17.86 -7.70
CA LEU A 103 -6.59 19.08 -8.52
C LEU A 103 -6.53 20.36 -7.69
N VAL A 104 -7.19 20.36 -6.52
CA VAL A 104 -7.16 21.51 -5.60
C VAL A 104 -5.78 21.66 -4.97
N ILE A 105 -5.23 20.57 -4.44
CA ILE A 105 -3.95 20.58 -3.71
C ILE A 105 -2.78 20.92 -4.65
N ASN A 106 -2.75 20.38 -5.87
CA ASN A 106 -1.73 20.72 -6.86
C ASN A 106 -1.66 22.23 -7.16
N ARG A 107 -2.81 22.92 -7.14
CA ARG A 107 -2.83 24.38 -7.30
C ARG A 107 -2.27 25.14 -6.10
N ILE A 108 -2.46 24.59 -4.88
CA ILE A 108 -1.97 25.19 -3.63
C ILE A 108 -0.47 24.94 -3.48
N VAL A 109 -0.02 23.73 -3.76
CA VAL A 109 1.38 23.31 -3.61
C VAL A 109 2.26 23.83 -4.76
N GLY A 110 1.66 24.03 -5.95
CA GLY A 110 2.38 24.49 -7.16
C GLY A 110 3.11 23.38 -7.91
N GLY A 111 2.81 22.09 -7.62
CA GLY A 111 3.46 20.93 -8.26
C GLY A 111 2.81 19.62 -7.86
N GLY A 112 3.41 18.50 -8.25
CA GLY A 112 3.04 17.16 -7.78
C GLY A 112 3.67 16.81 -6.43
N ALA A 113 3.26 15.69 -5.85
CA ALA A 113 3.89 15.16 -4.64
C ALA A 113 5.29 14.59 -4.94
N SER A 114 6.28 14.87 -4.10
CA SER A 114 7.65 14.33 -4.24
C SER A 114 7.69 12.80 -4.33
N ASN A 115 6.78 12.11 -3.64
CA ASN A 115 6.64 10.66 -3.75
C ASN A 115 6.26 10.24 -5.18
N GLU A 116 5.34 10.95 -5.83
CA GLU A 116 4.93 10.66 -7.21
C GLU A 116 6.08 10.91 -8.18
N GLU A 117 6.83 11.99 -8.02
CA GLU A 117 8.02 12.28 -8.84
C GLU A 117 9.08 11.17 -8.70
N ALA A 118 9.32 10.68 -7.50
CA ALA A 118 10.24 9.57 -7.25
C ALA A 118 9.78 8.28 -7.95
N VAL A 119 8.47 7.96 -7.89
CA VAL A 119 7.88 6.81 -8.60
C VAL A 119 8.03 6.96 -10.12
N GLN A 120 7.74 8.15 -10.67
CA GLN A 120 7.91 8.44 -12.10
C GLN A 120 9.36 8.28 -12.56
N ALA A 121 10.33 8.73 -11.77
CA ALA A 121 11.76 8.53 -12.06
C ALA A 121 12.13 7.04 -12.09
N MET A 122 11.59 6.24 -11.18
CA MET A 122 11.80 4.79 -11.15
C MET A 122 11.13 4.08 -12.35
N ILE A 123 9.92 4.50 -12.75
CA ILE A 123 9.23 3.98 -13.95
C ILE A 123 10.08 4.25 -15.20
N LYS A 124 10.61 5.47 -15.35
CA LYS A 124 11.51 5.81 -16.48
C LYS A 124 12.78 4.96 -16.48
N ALA A 125 13.34 4.64 -15.32
CA ALA A 125 14.56 3.85 -15.22
C ALA A 125 14.35 2.37 -15.60
N MET A 126 13.25 1.73 -15.15
CA MET A 126 12.95 0.31 -15.35
C MET A 126 11.43 0.05 -15.38
N PRO A 127 10.73 0.39 -16.50
CA PRO A 127 9.26 0.38 -16.55
C PRO A 127 8.63 -0.97 -16.24
N LEU A 128 9.16 -2.07 -16.78
CA LEU A 128 8.61 -3.41 -16.56
C LEU A 128 8.84 -3.90 -15.12
N VAL A 129 9.99 -3.58 -14.55
CA VAL A 129 10.28 -3.94 -13.14
C VAL A 129 9.37 -3.16 -12.21
N MET A 130 9.12 -1.87 -12.48
CA MET A 130 8.21 -1.06 -11.70
C MET A 130 6.75 -1.51 -11.85
N LEU A 131 6.35 -1.97 -13.03
CA LEU A 131 5.02 -2.57 -13.23
C LEU A 131 4.82 -3.78 -12.30
N ILE A 132 5.82 -4.65 -12.20
CA ILE A 132 5.76 -5.82 -11.31
C ILE A 132 5.82 -5.38 -9.84
N ASN A 133 6.78 -4.52 -9.50
CA ASN A 133 7.03 -4.14 -8.12
C ASN A 133 5.89 -3.31 -7.53
N ALA A 134 5.60 -2.16 -8.11
CA ALA A 134 4.59 -1.24 -7.58
C ALA A 134 3.15 -1.61 -7.99
N GLY A 135 2.98 -2.34 -9.12
CA GLY A 135 1.67 -2.83 -9.54
C GLY A 135 1.18 -4.05 -8.76
N PHE A 136 2.08 -4.97 -8.38
CA PHE A 136 1.66 -6.24 -7.77
C PHE A 136 2.30 -6.54 -6.42
N ILE A 137 3.61 -6.32 -6.26
CA ILE A 137 4.36 -6.76 -5.07
C ILE A 137 4.13 -5.84 -3.89
N ALA A 138 4.33 -4.53 -4.07
CA ALA A 138 4.14 -3.54 -3.01
C ALA A 138 2.70 -3.52 -2.45
N PRO A 139 1.63 -3.56 -3.28
CA PRO A 139 0.26 -3.62 -2.79
C PRO A 139 0.00 -4.76 -1.80
N PHE A 140 0.61 -5.93 -1.98
CA PHE A 140 0.45 -7.03 -1.01
C PHE A 140 0.93 -6.62 0.38
N SER A 141 2.15 -6.11 0.46
CA SER A 141 2.73 -5.69 1.76
C SER A 141 1.91 -4.57 2.40
N GLU A 142 1.47 -3.61 1.60
CA GLU A 142 0.66 -2.48 2.05
C GLU A 142 -0.71 -2.93 2.57
N GLU A 143 -1.39 -3.85 1.88
CA GLU A 143 -2.67 -4.37 2.37
C GLU A 143 -2.51 -5.21 3.65
N MET A 144 -1.40 -5.95 3.81
CA MET A 144 -1.12 -6.65 5.08
C MET A 144 -0.92 -5.66 6.24
N VAL A 145 -0.21 -4.57 6.00
CA VAL A 145 0.04 -3.54 7.03
C VAL A 145 -1.22 -2.76 7.31
N PHE A 146 -1.76 -2.03 6.34
CA PHE A 146 -2.78 -1.02 6.57
C PHE A 146 -4.20 -1.58 6.69
N ARG A 147 -4.49 -2.74 6.09
CA ARG A 147 -5.83 -3.34 6.16
C ARG A 147 -5.85 -4.49 7.15
N LYS A 148 -5.07 -5.53 6.91
CA LYS A 148 -5.14 -6.73 7.74
C LYS A 148 -4.75 -6.47 9.20
N SER A 149 -3.57 -5.90 9.44
CA SER A 149 -3.09 -5.70 10.82
C SER A 149 -3.91 -4.66 11.59
N PHE A 150 -4.33 -3.58 10.94
CA PHE A 150 -5.19 -2.56 11.55
C PHE A 150 -6.57 -3.11 11.88
N ARG A 151 -7.20 -3.90 10.98
CA ARG A 151 -8.50 -4.51 11.21
C ARG A 151 -8.49 -5.53 12.34
N ASP A 152 -7.37 -6.22 12.54
CA ASP A 152 -7.21 -7.16 13.65
C ASP A 152 -7.33 -6.47 15.02
N VAL A 153 -6.91 -5.21 15.11
CA VAL A 153 -6.96 -4.37 16.34
C VAL A 153 -8.20 -3.48 16.38
N LEU A 154 -8.47 -2.74 15.31
CA LEU A 154 -9.53 -1.73 15.24
C LEU A 154 -10.84 -2.34 14.73
N LYS A 155 -11.75 -2.68 15.65
CA LYS A 155 -13.00 -3.38 15.31
C LYS A 155 -14.11 -2.47 14.81
N LYS A 156 -14.10 -1.18 15.22
CA LYS A 156 -15.11 -0.19 14.78
C LYS A 156 -14.78 0.26 13.35
N ARG A 157 -15.71 0.04 12.41
CA ARG A 157 -15.57 0.34 10.96
C ARG A 157 -14.93 1.70 10.70
N TRP A 158 -15.53 2.75 11.22
CA TRP A 158 -15.10 4.12 10.93
C TRP A 158 -13.73 4.44 11.53
N VAL A 159 -13.44 3.96 12.74
CA VAL A 159 -12.13 4.12 13.37
C VAL A 159 -11.07 3.40 12.54
N PHE A 160 -11.35 2.16 12.13
CA PHE A 160 -10.46 1.39 11.27
C PHE A 160 -10.20 2.12 9.95
N ALA A 161 -11.26 2.52 9.22
CA ALA A 161 -11.12 3.12 7.91
C ALA A 161 -10.38 4.47 7.96
N ILE A 162 -10.70 5.31 8.95
CA ILE A 162 -10.04 6.61 9.14
C ILE A 162 -8.56 6.43 9.51
N CYS A 163 -8.25 5.60 10.52
CA CYS A 163 -6.87 5.39 10.95
C CYS A 163 -6.03 4.76 9.85
N SER A 164 -6.56 3.72 9.18
CA SER A 164 -5.89 3.05 8.06
C SER A 164 -5.60 4.03 6.91
N GLY A 165 -6.59 4.82 6.51
CA GLY A 165 -6.45 5.81 5.45
C GLY A 165 -5.48 6.93 5.81
N ALA A 166 -5.63 7.52 7.00
CA ALA A 166 -4.79 8.63 7.43
C ALA A 166 -3.31 8.25 7.53
N ILE A 167 -3.00 7.07 8.12
CA ILE A 167 -1.62 6.62 8.26
C ILE A 167 -1.05 6.21 6.90
N PHE A 168 -1.84 5.57 6.03
CA PHE A 168 -1.46 5.29 4.66
C PHE A 168 -1.08 6.59 3.91
N GLY A 169 -1.94 7.61 3.97
CA GLY A 169 -1.68 8.91 3.35
C GLY A 169 -0.45 9.61 3.93
N LEU A 170 -0.29 9.57 5.26
CA LEU A 170 0.86 10.17 5.94
C LEU A 170 2.19 9.57 5.45
N LEU A 171 2.28 8.24 5.34
CA LEU A 171 3.52 7.59 4.90
C LEU A 171 3.91 7.93 3.46
N HIS A 172 2.95 8.28 2.60
CA HIS A 172 3.21 8.73 1.23
C HIS A 172 3.71 10.19 1.15
N CYS A 173 3.60 10.95 2.24
CA CYS A 173 4.05 12.33 2.30
C CYS A 173 5.35 12.50 3.11
N LEU A 174 5.84 11.43 3.76
CA LEU A 174 7.05 11.51 4.58
C LEU A 174 8.29 11.82 3.73
N GLY A 175 9.10 12.75 4.22
CA GLY A 175 10.31 13.17 3.54
C GLY A 175 10.14 14.30 2.53
N GLY A 176 8.90 14.64 2.18
CA GLY A 176 8.58 15.82 1.39
C GLY A 176 8.53 17.12 2.21
N PRO A 177 8.47 18.29 1.55
CA PRO A 177 8.26 19.58 2.20
C PRO A 177 6.95 19.62 3.00
N LEU A 178 6.88 20.47 4.03
CA LEU A 178 5.71 20.56 4.90
C LEU A 178 4.40 20.81 4.14
N ILE A 179 4.42 21.62 3.09
CA ILE A 179 3.24 21.93 2.27
C ILE A 179 2.69 20.68 1.56
N GLU A 180 3.53 19.68 1.24
CA GLU A 180 3.11 18.43 0.61
C GLU A 180 2.33 17.51 1.55
N TYR A 181 2.31 17.76 2.85
CA TYR A 181 1.44 17.02 3.77
C TYR A 181 -0.06 17.21 3.47
N LEU A 182 -0.43 18.19 2.66
CA LEU A 182 -1.77 18.29 2.11
C LEU A 182 -2.15 17.06 1.26
N TYR A 183 -1.18 16.39 0.64
CA TYR A 183 -1.40 15.13 -0.11
C TYR A 183 -1.80 13.94 0.77
N ILE A 184 -1.73 14.07 2.12
CA ILE A 184 -2.35 13.09 3.01
C ILE A 184 -3.83 12.90 2.66
N ILE A 185 -4.51 13.95 2.19
CA ILE A 185 -5.94 13.89 1.85
C ILE A 185 -6.19 12.94 0.68
N PRO A 186 -5.65 13.13 -0.54
CA PRO A 186 -5.90 12.23 -1.67
C PRO A 186 -5.39 10.80 -1.42
N TYR A 187 -4.19 10.62 -0.89
CA TYR A 187 -3.69 9.27 -0.54
C TYR A 187 -4.53 8.62 0.55
N GLY A 188 -4.90 9.38 1.59
CA GLY A 188 -5.71 8.91 2.70
C GLY A 188 -7.13 8.53 2.27
N ILE A 189 -7.74 9.24 1.33
CA ILE A 189 -9.06 8.90 0.77
C ILE A 189 -9.01 7.55 0.03
N LEU A 190 -7.98 7.32 -0.77
CA LEU A 190 -7.80 6.02 -1.42
C LEU A 190 -7.62 4.91 -0.39
N GLY A 191 -6.75 5.15 0.60
CA GLY A 191 -6.53 4.22 1.70
C GLY A 191 -7.78 3.93 2.51
N PHE A 192 -8.59 4.93 2.80
CA PHE A 192 -9.90 4.81 3.45
C PHE A 192 -10.88 3.96 2.62
N SER A 193 -10.92 4.17 1.30
CA SER A 193 -11.80 3.42 0.40
C SER A 193 -11.45 1.92 0.37
N PHE A 194 -10.16 1.58 0.36
CA PHE A 194 -9.70 0.20 0.47
C PHE A 194 -10.03 -0.43 1.83
N ALA A 195 -9.92 0.35 2.91
CA ALA A 195 -10.32 -0.12 4.23
C ALA A 195 -11.83 -0.40 4.32
N LEU A 196 -12.67 0.44 3.72
CA LEU A 196 -14.12 0.18 3.61
C LEU A 196 -14.42 -1.05 2.76
N ALA A 197 -13.71 -1.25 1.65
CA ALA A 197 -13.85 -2.44 0.82
C ALA A 197 -13.53 -3.71 1.61
N TYR A 198 -12.47 -3.70 2.41
CA TYR A 198 -12.14 -4.80 3.31
C TYR A 198 -13.26 -5.05 4.35
N ASP A 199 -13.67 -4.01 5.07
CA ASP A 199 -14.67 -4.13 6.14
C ASP A 199 -16.03 -4.67 5.61
N LYS A 200 -16.42 -4.28 4.40
CA LYS A 200 -17.68 -4.72 3.80
C LYS A 200 -17.64 -6.15 3.23
N THR A 201 -16.46 -6.66 2.91
CA THR A 201 -16.29 -7.95 2.23
C THR A 201 -15.67 -9.04 3.11
N ASP A 202 -15.17 -8.67 4.30
CA ASP A 202 -14.43 -9.53 5.22
C ASP A 202 -13.28 -10.30 4.54
N SER A 203 -12.67 -9.68 3.52
CA SER A 203 -11.58 -10.28 2.77
C SER A 203 -10.59 -9.24 2.28
N VAL A 204 -9.33 -9.39 2.67
CA VAL A 204 -8.21 -8.56 2.21
C VAL A 204 -7.96 -8.69 0.70
N PHE A 205 -8.41 -9.78 0.10
CA PHE A 205 -8.26 -9.98 -1.35
C PHE A 205 -9.07 -8.98 -2.18
N THR A 206 -10.18 -8.46 -1.64
CA THR A 206 -10.95 -7.41 -2.32
C THR A 206 -10.14 -6.13 -2.49
N PRO A 207 -9.68 -5.44 -1.44
CA PRO A 207 -8.85 -4.26 -1.62
C PRO A 207 -7.50 -4.57 -2.28
N LEU A 208 -6.91 -5.75 -2.06
CA LEU A 208 -5.65 -6.14 -2.70
C LEU A 208 -5.77 -6.14 -4.22
N PHE A 209 -6.79 -6.78 -4.79
CA PHE A 209 -6.97 -6.80 -6.24
C PHE A 209 -7.29 -5.41 -6.82
N LEU A 210 -8.05 -4.59 -6.10
CA LEU A 210 -8.33 -3.22 -6.51
C LEU A 210 -7.10 -2.32 -6.42
N HIS A 211 -6.26 -2.51 -5.42
CA HIS A 211 -5.02 -1.78 -5.28
C HIS A 211 -4.03 -2.16 -6.40
N MET A 212 -3.87 -3.46 -6.66
CA MET A 212 -3.09 -3.94 -7.80
C MET A 212 -3.60 -3.37 -9.12
N PHE A 213 -4.92 -3.37 -9.33
CA PHE A 213 -5.54 -2.79 -10.52
C PHE A 213 -5.26 -1.29 -10.64
N HIS A 214 -5.47 -0.54 -9.55
CA HIS A 214 -5.23 0.91 -9.50
C HIS A 214 -3.78 1.26 -9.85
N ASN A 215 -2.82 0.66 -9.16
CA ASN A 215 -1.41 0.94 -9.38
C ASN A 215 -0.95 0.51 -10.78
N THR A 216 -1.38 -0.67 -11.24
CA THR A 216 -1.07 -1.17 -12.59
C THR A 216 -1.59 -0.21 -13.66
N ALA A 217 -2.84 0.27 -13.53
CA ALA A 217 -3.43 1.22 -14.47
C ALA A 217 -2.63 2.53 -14.53
N LEU A 218 -2.27 3.11 -13.37
CA LEU A 218 -1.46 4.34 -13.32
C LEU A 218 -0.06 4.14 -13.93
N ILE A 219 0.60 3.03 -13.63
CA ILE A 219 1.93 2.73 -14.17
C ILE A 219 1.87 2.53 -15.68
N LEU A 220 0.87 1.82 -16.20
CA LEU A 220 0.70 1.65 -17.66
C LEU A 220 0.46 3.00 -18.34
N VAL A 221 -0.39 3.86 -17.79
CA VAL A 221 -0.60 5.22 -18.32
C VAL A 221 0.71 6.02 -18.30
N SER A 222 1.49 5.90 -17.22
CA SER A 222 2.79 6.57 -17.12
C SER A 222 3.79 6.04 -18.15
N ILE A 223 3.86 4.72 -18.37
CA ILE A 223 4.69 4.11 -19.41
C ILE A 223 4.28 4.64 -20.77
N LEU A 224 3.01 4.58 -21.14
CA LEU A 224 2.52 5.07 -22.42
C LEU A 224 2.90 6.53 -22.63
N ARG A 225 2.69 7.41 -21.64
CA ARG A 225 3.04 8.84 -21.74
C ARG A 225 4.54 9.09 -21.89
N ASN A 226 5.40 8.23 -21.36
CA ASN A 226 6.85 8.42 -21.39
C ASN A 226 7.52 7.84 -22.65
N PHE A 227 6.86 6.92 -23.36
CA PHE A 227 7.45 6.16 -24.48
C PHE A 227 6.67 6.27 -25.80
N LEU A 228 5.54 6.98 -25.79
CA LEU A 228 4.79 7.42 -26.99
C LEU A 228 4.90 8.93 -27.16
#